data_052d0cbf40cb46e65ed4d0677b4a868e
#
_entry.id   052d0cbf40cb46e65ed4d0677b4a868e
#
_cell.length_a   1.000
_cell.length_b   1.000
_cell.length_c   1.000
_cell.angle_alpha   90.00
_cell.angle_beta   90.00
_cell.angle_gamma   90.00
#
_symmetry.space_group_name_H-M   'P 1'
#
loop_
_entity.id
_entity.type
_entity.pdbx_description
1 polymer ?
#
loop_
_entity_poly.entity_id
_entity_poly.type
_entity_poly.pdbx_seq_one_letter_code
_entity_poly.pdbx_strand_id
1 'polypeptide(L)'
;MKRRKLEVIYFSNKSNKKFLIPESGFLLISSMRLLNRYIQKELFLPFIFSLLVIIFILFTNFFLRALDRFLGKGLDLPTILEYLVLNLAWIVSLAVPMAVLIATLMSFGRMSEDNEIIAMRASGISSLTVIRSALIFGMLVGTALVLFNNFIQPDMNFRARLLSGDIYRKRPGMIIEPGHFIDDLPGYSMIIRGKKGEIFEDVRIFSKANKESQTSIQSKTGSLSATDDAIILNLYDGEIHELDLKGYEHYRRIKFKKHVITLPADDLLLSRRDSSSRTAREMTVPMIVAKQKVYAQRINLVEKRLAKSFKRTIGDSIFYKNPKLALSVIQQEQARVEKDSLLNPAQVRVKKRRLRTLEHQVKNEFNLINSYVRSQNKYGVEIHKKFSLPFACILFVLLGTSLGILAKKGGFVVGISLSFGFFLMYYLFMIGGKDMAIRNLVTPAIGLWTPNVILLIISLYLTFYTIRERTPLRINWPELNIRKLLKRKK
;
A
#
# COMPACT_ATOMS: atom_id res chain seq x y z
N MET A 1 -38.96 22.71 57.23
CA MET A 1 -39.19 22.30 55.82
C MET A 1 -39.21 23.57 54.94
N LYS A 2 -38.07 23.98 54.35
CA LYS A 2 -37.98 25.08 53.40
C LYS A 2 -38.07 24.54 51.98
N ARG A 3 -39.15 24.88 51.26
CA ARG A 3 -39.29 24.64 49.81
C ARG A 3 -38.24 25.49 49.09
N ARG A 4 -37.26 24.87 48.42
CA ARG A 4 -36.39 25.57 47.47
C ARG A 4 -37.21 25.91 46.21
N LYS A 5 -37.35 27.21 45.94
CA LYS A 5 -37.90 27.70 44.67
C LYS A 5 -36.90 27.35 43.57
N LEU A 6 -37.36 26.69 42.51
CA LEU A 6 -36.65 26.45 41.28
C LEU A 6 -36.67 27.76 40.49
N GLU A 7 -35.50 28.43 40.37
CA GLU A 7 -35.33 29.55 39.44
C GLU A 7 -35.16 29.00 38.02
N VAL A 8 -35.90 29.56 37.11
CA VAL A 8 -35.94 29.15 35.69
C VAL A 8 -35.39 30.29 34.87
N ILE A 9 -34.33 29.98 34.14
CA ILE A 9 -33.71 30.96 33.21
C ILE A 9 -34.37 30.87 31.83
N TYR A 10 -34.93 31.96 31.35
CA TYR A 10 -35.57 32.04 30.03
C TYR A 10 -34.55 32.41 28.93
N PHE A 11 -34.37 31.56 27.96
CA PHE A 11 -33.71 31.93 26.71
C PHE A 11 -34.77 32.10 25.62
N SER A 12 -34.88 33.34 25.08
CA SER A 12 -35.75 33.64 23.93
C SER A 12 -34.96 33.48 22.65
N ASN A 13 -35.30 32.47 21.84
CA ASN A 13 -34.84 32.38 20.45
C ASN A 13 -36.01 32.81 19.52
N LYS A 14 -35.73 33.46 18.40
CA LYS A 14 -36.65 34.04 17.41
C LYS A 14 -37.66 33.09 16.74
N SER A 15 -37.73 31.87 17.19
CA SER A 15 -38.74 30.87 16.81
C SER A 15 -39.56 30.53 18.03
N ASN A 16 -40.86 30.76 17.98
CA ASN A 16 -41.86 30.75 19.04
C ASN A 16 -42.06 29.41 19.82
N LYS A 17 -41.01 28.67 20.13
CA LYS A 17 -41.03 27.52 21.05
C LYS A 17 -40.17 27.82 22.28
N LYS A 18 -40.85 28.15 23.39
CA LYS A 18 -40.22 28.26 24.72
C LYS A 18 -39.72 26.89 25.15
N PHE A 19 -38.43 26.65 25.08
CA PHE A 19 -37.78 25.46 25.65
C PHE A 19 -37.39 25.80 27.12
N LEU A 20 -38.07 25.19 28.06
CA LEU A 20 -37.74 25.26 29.50
C LEU A 20 -36.64 24.24 29.79
N ILE A 21 -35.41 24.69 29.97
CA ILE A 21 -34.30 23.84 30.44
C ILE A 21 -34.20 24.05 31.94
N PRO A 22 -34.39 23.01 32.79
CA PRO A 22 -34.20 23.14 34.24
C PRO A 22 -32.74 23.47 34.54
N GLU A 23 -32.45 24.25 35.59
CA GLU A 23 -31.07 24.67 35.99
C GLU A 23 -30.13 23.49 36.13
N SER A 24 -30.62 22.33 36.60
CA SER A 24 -29.85 21.08 36.63
C SER A 24 -29.39 20.61 35.25
N GLY A 25 -30.16 20.85 34.20
CA GLY A 25 -29.78 20.52 32.82
C GLY A 25 -28.69 21.44 32.26
N PHE A 26 -28.71 22.72 32.61
CA PHE A 26 -27.67 23.68 32.19
C PHE A 26 -26.33 23.40 32.86
N LEU A 27 -26.32 23.11 34.15
CA LEU A 27 -25.13 22.69 34.92
C LEU A 27 -24.53 21.37 34.37
N LEU A 28 -25.36 20.40 34.00
CA LEU A 28 -24.92 19.14 33.40
C LEU A 28 -24.31 19.36 32.03
N ILE A 29 -24.88 20.22 31.19
CA ILE A 29 -24.32 20.51 29.86
C ILE A 29 -22.99 21.28 29.98
N SER A 30 -22.88 22.20 30.92
CA SER A 30 -21.61 22.93 31.14
C SER A 30 -20.51 22.04 31.70
N SER A 31 -20.83 21.14 32.64
CA SER A 31 -19.88 20.17 33.20
C SER A 31 -19.40 19.14 32.15
N MET A 32 -20.27 18.68 31.24
CA MET A 32 -19.90 17.80 30.14
C MET A 32 -18.97 18.49 29.13
N ARG A 33 -19.16 19.80 28.88
CA ARG A 33 -18.23 20.56 28.01
C ARG A 33 -16.85 20.71 28.65
N LEU A 34 -16.77 20.94 29.95
CA LEU A 34 -15.50 21.04 30.67
C LEU A 34 -14.76 19.70 30.66
N LEU A 35 -15.44 18.59 30.92
CA LEU A 35 -14.86 17.26 30.85
C LEU A 35 -14.33 16.91 29.45
N ASN A 36 -15.13 17.20 28.41
CA ASN A 36 -14.70 16.96 27.04
C ASN A 36 -13.44 17.77 26.72
N ARG A 37 -13.41 19.06 27.09
CA ARG A 37 -12.24 19.91 26.85
C ARG A 37 -11.01 19.43 27.64
N TYR A 38 -11.21 18.96 28.85
CA TYR A 38 -10.14 18.40 29.67
C TYR A 38 -9.54 17.16 29.00
N ILE A 39 -10.37 16.17 28.66
CA ILE A 39 -9.91 14.93 28.02
C ILE A 39 -9.25 15.21 26.67
N GLN A 40 -9.79 16.15 25.85
CA GLN A 40 -9.18 16.53 24.58
C GLN A 40 -7.76 17.11 24.80
N LYS A 41 -7.56 17.97 25.79
CA LYS A 41 -6.24 18.53 26.12
C LYS A 41 -5.25 17.43 26.58
N GLU A 42 -5.74 16.51 27.43
CA GLU A 42 -4.93 15.40 27.93
C GLU A 42 -4.49 14.44 26.83
N LEU A 43 -5.30 14.25 25.79
CA LEU A 43 -4.97 13.40 24.63
C LEU A 43 -4.09 14.12 23.62
N PHE A 44 -4.23 15.43 23.47
CA PHE A 44 -3.57 16.18 22.38
C PHE A 44 -2.06 16.21 22.50
N LEU A 45 -1.52 16.52 23.67
CA LEU A 45 -0.07 16.63 23.85
C LEU A 45 0.66 15.27 23.70
N PRO A 46 0.21 14.16 24.33
CA PRO A 46 0.77 12.84 24.08
C PRO A 46 0.60 12.38 22.63
N PHE A 47 -0.47 12.80 21.95
CA PHE A 47 -0.67 12.48 20.52
C PHE A 47 0.39 13.14 19.65
N ILE A 48 0.63 14.44 19.82
CA ILE A 48 1.65 15.14 19.04
C ILE A 48 3.04 14.56 19.33
N PHE A 49 3.37 14.30 20.60
CA PHE A 49 4.64 13.70 20.98
C PHE A 49 4.82 12.30 20.36
N SER A 50 3.84 11.43 20.51
CA SER A 50 3.87 10.08 19.93
C SER A 50 3.93 10.12 18.40
N LEU A 51 3.22 11.04 17.77
CA LEU A 51 3.22 11.22 16.31
C LEU A 51 4.62 11.62 15.82
N LEU A 52 5.26 12.58 16.47
CA LEU A 52 6.62 13.01 16.14
C LEU A 52 7.64 11.88 16.32
N VAL A 53 7.57 11.14 17.42
CA VAL A 53 8.46 10.00 17.69
C VAL A 53 8.29 8.91 16.62
N ILE A 54 7.05 8.54 16.28
CA ILE A 54 6.79 7.51 15.28
C ILE A 54 7.24 7.98 13.89
N ILE A 55 6.92 9.23 13.51
CA ILE A 55 7.38 9.80 12.25
C ILE A 55 8.90 9.78 12.21
N PHE A 56 9.58 10.17 13.27
CA PHE A 56 11.04 10.18 13.35
C PHE A 56 11.63 8.77 13.12
N ILE A 57 11.08 7.74 13.80
CA ILE A 57 11.54 6.35 13.65
C ILE A 57 11.34 5.86 12.20
N LEU A 58 10.14 6.04 11.65
CA LEU A 58 9.82 5.59 10.29
C LEU A 58 10.59 6.38 9.23
N PHE A 59 10.74 7.68 9.46
CA PHE A 59 11.50 8.57 8.59
C PHE A 59 12.98 8.23 8.57
N THR A 60 13.58 7.94 9.73
CA THR A 60 15.00 7.54 9.82
C THR A 60 15.26 6.28 9.00
N ASN A 61 14.40 5.27 9.10
CA ASN A 61 14.51 4.05 8.28
C ASN A 61 14.37 4.35 6.77
N PHE A 62 13.44 5.23 6.41
CA PHE A 62 13.28 5.68 5.02
C PHE A 62 14.50 6.49 4.56
N PHE A 63 14.98 7.43 5.38
CA PHE A 63 16.10 8.31 5.08
C PHE A 63 17.40 7.53 4.84
N LEU A 64 17.72 6.55 5.70
CA LEU A 64 18.90 5.69 5.53
C LEU A 64 18.89 4.97 4.16
N ARG A 65 17.73 4.43 3.75
CA ARG A 65 17.60 3.81 2.41
C ARG A 65 17.62 4.82 1.27
N ALA A 66 17.23 6.07 1.52
CA ALA A 66 17.26 7.13 0.53
C ALA A 66 18.64 7.70 0.34
N LEU A 67 19.51 7.69 1.38
CA LEU A 67 20.90 8.15 1.31
C LEU A 67 21.67 7.47 0.19
N ASP A 68 21.55 6.14 0.06
CA ASP A 68 22.21 5.38 -1.01
C ASP A 68 21.87 5.89 -2.42
N ARG A 69 20.68 6.51 -2.56
CA ARG A 69 20.21 7.09 -3.83
C ARG A 69 20.75 8.50 -4.10
N PHE A 70 21.20 9.21 -3.05
CA PHE A 70 21.65 10.60 -3.15
C PHE A 70 23.17 10.73 -3.13
N LEU A 71 23.85 9.82 -2.39
CA LEU A 71 25.29 9.84 -2.27
C LEU A 71 25.97 9.71 -3.65
N GLY A 72 26.90 10.60 -3.91
CA GLY A 72 27.64 10.62 -5.17
C GLY A 72 26.92 11.23 -6.38
N LYS A 73 25.65 11.65 -6.28
CA LYS A 73 24.88 12.18 -7.43
C LYS A 73 24.95 13.71 -7.58
N GLY A 74 25.62 14.44 -6.67
CA GLY A 74 25.76 15.90 -6.75
C GLY A 74 24.41 16.62 -6.85
N LEU A 75 23.42 16.15 -6.09
CA LEU A 75 22.12 16.78 -6.02
C LEU A 75 22.18 17.98 -5.09
N ASP A 76 21.48 19.04 -5.44
CA ASP A 76 21.28 20.21 -4.60
C ASP A 76 20.42 19.89 -3.38
N LEU A 77 20.76 20.46 -2.23
CA LEU A 77 20.09 20.24 -0.97
C LEU A 77 18.57 20.50 -1.01
N PRO A 78 18.05 21.56 -1.69
CA PRO A 78 16.62 21.76 -1.86
C PRO A 78 15.88 20.59 -2.50
N THR A 79 16.44 20.00 -3.55
CA THR A 79 15.85 18.82 -4.23
C THR A 79 15.78 17.60 -3.31
N ILE A 80 16.83 17.38 -2.49
CA ILE A 80 16.84 16.30 -1.49
C ILE A 80 15.75 16.54 -0.44
N LEU A 81 15.66 17.76 0.09
CA LEU A 81 14.64 18.12 1.09
C LEU A 81 13.23 17.99 0.52
N GLU A 82 13.00 18.46 -0.72
CA GLU A 82 11.72 18.29 -1.40
C GLU A 82 11.33 16.79 -1.50
N TYR A 83 12.25 15.96 -1.94
CA TYR A 83 12.02 14.51 -2.04
C TYR A 83 11.67 13.89 -0.69
N LEU A 84 12.36 14.27 0.38
CA LEU A 84 12.13 13.78 1.73
C LEU A 84 10.75 14.20 2.25
N VAL A 85 10.39 15.49 2.08
CA VAL A 85 9.08 16.02 2.48
C VAL A 85 7.93 15.35 1.72
N LEU A 86 8.06 15.18 0.41
CA LEU A 86 7.04 14.50 -0.39
C LEU A 86 6.80 13.05 0.06
N ASN A 87 7.85 12.36 0.49
CA ASN A 87 7.73 10.99 1.00
C ASN A 87 7.18 10.92 2.44
N LEU A 88 7.10 12.01 3.19
CA LEU A 88 6.44 12.01 4.50
C LEU A 88 4.95 11.64 4.42
N ALA A 89 4.30 11.88 3.29
CA ALA A 89 2.85 11.67 3.15
C ALA A 89 2.41 10.23 3.49
N TRP A 90 3.12 9.21 3.01
CA TRP A 90 2.77 7.83 3.32
C TRP A 90 3.15 7.44 4.77
N ILE A 91 4.22 8.06 5.33
CA ILE A 91 4.66 7.87 6.71
C ILE A 91 3.60 8.41 7.67
N VAL A 92 3.12 9.64 7.44
CA VAL A 92 2.06 10.27 8.24
C VAL A 92 0.79 9.41 8.25
N SER A 93 0.37 8.92 7.07
CA SER A 93 -0.82 8.07 6.97
C SER A 93 -0.74 6.80 7.82
N LEU A 94 0.45 6.25 8.01
CA LEU A 94 0.69 5.07 8.85
C LEU A 94 0.91 5.43 10.32
N ALA A 95 1.60 6.55 10.58
CA ALA A 95 1.98 6.98 11.92
C ALA A 95 0.79 7.45 12.77
N VAL A 96 -0.21 8.12 12.14
CA VAL A 96 -1.34 8.71 12.87
C VAL A 96 -2.15 7.68 13.68
N PRO A 97 -2.60 6.53 13.13
CA PRO A 97 -3.33 5.53 13.93
C PRO A 97 -2.48 4.97 15.08
N MET A 98 -1.17 4.77 14.87
CA MET A 98 -0.24 4.33 15.92
C MET A 98 -0.15 5.37 17.04
N ALA A 99 0.03 6.64 16.66
CA ALA A 99 0.14 7.74 17.60
C ALA A 99 -1.13 7.89 18.44
N VAL A 100 -2.30 7.72 17.84
CA VAL A 100 -3.59 7.73 18.55
C VAL A 100 -3.64 6.63 19.62
N LEU A 101 -3.22 5.41 19.30
CA LEU A 101 -3.21 4.30 20.26
C LEU A 101 -2.25 4.57 21.42
N ILE A 102 -1.02 5.00 21.13
CA ILE A 102 -0.02 5.32 22.18
C ILE A 102 -0.54 6.47 23.04
N ALA A 103 -1.02 7.54 22.42
CA ALA A 103 -1.52 8.71 23.16
C ALA A 103 -2.66 8.36 24.10
N THR A 104 -3.63 7.56 23.64
CA THR A 104 -4.76 7.16 24.47
C THR A 104 -4.31 6.26 25.62
N LEU A 105 -3.45 5.29 25.37
CA LEU A 105 -2.90 4.44 26.42
C LEU A 105 -2.10 5.23 27.46
N MET A 106 -1.26 6.17 27.03
CA MET A 106 -0.48 7.03 27.92
C MET A 106 -1.37 7.93 28.77
N SER A 107 -2.31 8.64 28.13
CA SER A 107 -3.17 9.60 28.84
C SER A 107 -4.08 8.89 29.84
N PHE A 108 -4.78 7.83 29.43
CA PHE A 108 -5.66 7.09 30.33
C PHE A 108 -4.92 6.23 31.34
N GLY A 109 -3.73 5.73 31.00
CA GLY A 109 -2.85 5.07 31.94
C GLY A 109 -2.43 6.02 33.06
N ARG A 110 -1.97 7.24 32.74
CA ARG A 110 -1.63 8.27 33.72
C ARG A 110 -2.84 8.68 34.55
N MET A 111 -3.97 9.01 33.94
CA MET A 111 -5.19 9.37 34.67
C MET A 111 -5.67 8.25 35.62
N SER A 112 -5.41 6.99 35.27
CA SER A 112 -5.73 5.84 36.12
C SER A 112 -4.74 5.70 37.29
N GLU A 113 -3.43 5.95 37.04
CA GLU A 113 -2.38 5.92 38.06
C GLU A 113 -2.53 7.06 39.08
N ASP A 114 -2.89 8.26 38.60
CA ASP A 114 -3.18 9.45 39.42
C ASP A 114 -4.55 9.38 40.13
N ASN A 115 -5.28 8.26 39.99
CA ASN A 115 -6.63 8.05 40.55
C ASN A 115 -7.70 9.06 40.04
N GLU A 116 -7.45 9.81 39.00
CA GLU A 116 -8.39 10.77 38.42
C GLU A 116 -9.68 10.09 37.92
N ILE A 117 -9.55 8.91 37.29
CA ILE A 117 -10.70 8.12 36.82
C ILE A 117 -11.58 7.68 38.01
N ILE A 118 -10.96 7.32 39.15
CA ILE A 118 -11.68 6.94 40.37
C ILE A 118 -12.39 8.16 40.95
N ALA A 119 -11.72 9.31 41.02
CA ALA A 119 -12.31 10.56 41.49
C ALA A 119 -13.51 11.01 40.63
N MET A 120 -13.40 10.90 39.29
CA MET A 120 -14.49 11.18 38.37
C MET A 120 -15.70 10.26 38.62
N ARG A 121 -15.48 8.97 38.85
CA ARG A 121 -16.52 8.01 39.17
C ARG A 121 -17.17 8.31 40.55
N ALA A 122 -16.37 8.63 41.57
CA ALA A 122 -16.87 8.99 42.89
C ALA A 122 -17.74 10.26 42.84
N SER A 123 -17.47 11.18 41.89
CA SER A 123 -18.31 12.36 41.63
C SER A 123 -19.55 12.07 40.76
N GLY A 124 -19.81 10.79 40.41
CA GLY A 124 -21.00 10.39 39.65
C GLY A 124 -20.82 10.42 38.12
N ILE A 125 -19.60 10.68 37.59
CA ILE A 125 -19.35 10.66 36.16
C ILE A 125 -19.16 9.21 35.70
N SER A 126 -20.01 8.75 34.77
CA SER A 126 -19.93 7.39 34.26
C SER A 126 -18.69 7.17 33.37
N SER A 127 -18.09 5.98 33.42
CA SER A 127 -16.97 5.58 32.53
C SER A 127 -17.34 5.73 31.06
N LEU A 128 -18.60 5.54 30.69
CA LEU A 128 -19.08 5.71 29.33
C LEU A 128 -18.97 7.16 28.86
N THR A 129 -19.22 8.15 29.74
CA THR A 129 -19.04 9.58 29.41
C THR A 129 -17.59 9.91 29.13
N VAL A 130 -16.66 9.34 29.89
CA VAL A 130 -15.20 9.50 29.68
C VAL A 130 -14.78 8.90 28.35
N ILE A 131 -15.21 7.66 28.06
CA ILE A 131 -14.92 6.97 26.80
C ILE A 131 -15.51 7.74 25.60
N ARG A 132 -16.75 8.26 25.71
CA ARG A 132 -17.38 9.07 24.68
C ARG A 132 -16.58 10.33 24.37
N SER A 133 -16.04 10.98 25.39
CA SER A 133 -15.18 12.15 25.22
C SER A 133 -13.90 11.82 24.46
N ALA A 134 -13.27 10.67 24.75
CA ALA A 134 -12.11 10.19 24.01
C ALA A 134 -12.45 9.83 22.55
N LEU A 135 -13.61 9.21 22.29
CA LEU A 135 -14.06 8.86 20.94
C LEU A 135 -14.24 10.10 20.04
N ILE A 136 -14.62 11.25 20.59
CA ILE A 136 -14.67 12.52 19.85
C ILE A 136 -13.26 12.85 19.29
N PHE A 137 -12.21 12.67 20.09
CA PHE A 137 -10.83 12.85 19.63
C PHE A 137 -10.50 11.92 18.48
N GLY A 138 -10.78 10.61 18.63
CA GLY A 138 -10.53 9.63 17.57
C GLY A 138 -11.29 9.93 16.28
N MET A 139 -12.52 10.43 16.40
CA MET A 139 -13.33 10.84 15.25
C MET A 139 -12.74 12.08 14.55
N LEU A 140 -12.29 13.09 15.31
CA LEU A 140 -11.65 14.29 14.75
C LEU A 140 -10.36 13.93 14.00
N VAL A 141 -9.47 13.17 14.64
CA VAL A 141 -8.20 12.73 14.03
C VAL A 141 -8.46 11.82 12.83
N GLY A 142 -9.40 10.87 12.95
CA GLY A 142 -9.79 9.98 11.85
C GLY A 142 -10.33 10.75 10.65
N THR A 143 -11.21 11.74 10.88
CA THR A 143 -11.73 12.60 9.80
C THR A 143 -10.61 13.41 9.14
N ALA A 144 -9.73 14.01 9.92
CA ALA A 144 -8.56 14.72 9.38
C ALA A 144 -7.68 13.79 8.53
N LEU A 145 -7.49 12.55 8.96
CA LEU A 145 -6.72 11.56 8.21
C LEU A 145 -7.43 11.11 6.92
N VAL A 146 -8.78 11.00 6.91
CA VAL A 146 -9.55 10.76 5.67
C VAL A 146 -9.30 11.88 4.65
N LEU A 147 -9.39 13.13 5.10
CA LEU A 147 -9.13 14.29 4.23
C LEU A 147 -7.69 14.28 3.71
N PHE A 148 -6.73 14.04 4.58
CA PHE A 148 -5.31 13.93 4.20
C PHE A 148 -5.08 12.84 3.15
N ASN A 149 -5.60 11.64 3.37
CA ASN A 149 -5.43 10.48 2.48
C ASN A 149 -6.12 10.66 1.12
N ASN A 150 -7.16 11.50 1.04
CA ASN A 150 -7.90 11.71 -0.21
C ASN A 150 -7.39 12.89 -1.03
N PHE A 151 -6.94 13.97 -0.38
CA PHE A 151 -6.60 15.21 -1.08
C PHE A 151 -5.09 15.49 -1.11
N ILE A 152 -4.37 15.25 -0.01
CA ILE A 152 -2.96 15.64 0.12
C ILE A 152 -2.04 14.50 -0.29
N GLN A 153 -2.21 13.32 0.30
CA GLN A 153 -1.33 12.18 0.08
C GLN A 153 -1.21 11.74 -1.40
N PRO A 154 -2.28 11.70 -2.21
CA PRO A 154 -2.17 11.28 -3.60
C PRO A 154 -1.26 12.19 -4.42
N ASP A 155 -1.38 13.49 -4.23
CA ASP A 155 -0.59 14.48 -4.98
C ASP A 155 0.87 14.48 -4.55
N MET A 156 1.14 14.40 -3.24
CA MET A 156 2.51 14.26 -2.72
C MET A 156 3.18 12.98 -3.24
N ASN A 157 2.49 11.84 -3.26
CA ASN A 157 3.03 10.60 -3.80
C ASN A 157 3.32 10.71 -5.31
N PHE A 158 2.45 11.38 -6.06
CA PHE A 158 2.65 11.61 -7.49
C PHE A 158 3.90 12.46 -7.75
N ARG A 159 4.03 13.60 -7.06
CA ARG A 159 5.21 14.47 -7.16
C ARG A 159 6.50 13.75 -6.72
N ALA A 160 6.45 12.96 -5.63
CA ALA A 160 7.57 12.16 -5.17
C ALA A 160 8.07 11.18 -6.25
N ARG A 161 7.15 10.54 -6.99
CA ARG A 161 7.49 9.64 -8.09
C ARG A 161 8.10 10.38 -9.27
N LEU A 162 7.55 11.53 -9.67
CA LEU A 162 8.11 12.35 -10.74
C LEU A 162 9.53 12.80 -10.39
N LEU A 163 9.71 13.34 -9.18
CA LEU A 163 11.03 13.78 -8.70
C LEU A 163 12.02 12.61 -8.61
N SER A 164 11.58 11.42 -8.18
CA SER A 164 12.41 10.20 -8.27
C SER A 164 12.89 9.93 -9.69
N GLY A 165 12.01 10.05 -10.69
CA GLY A 165 12.36 9.89 -12.11
C GLY A 165 13.37 10.94 -12.56
N ASP A 166 13.21 12.19 -12.16
CA ASP A 166 14.12 13.29 -12.50
C ASP A 166 15.50 13.11 -11.85
N ILE A 167 15.55 12.64 -10.60
CA ILE A 167 16.81 12.29 -9.91
C ILE A 167 17.54 11.15 -10.64
N TYR A 168 16.81 10.16 -11.14
CA TYR A 168 17.39 9.07 -11.92
C TYR A 168 17.99 9.57 -13.23
N ARG A 169 17.32 10.51 -13.90
CA ARG A 169 17.73 11.06 -15.20
C ARG A 169 18.93 12.00 -15.13
N LYS A 170 19.06 12.79 -14.04
CA LYS A 170 20.09 13.83 -13.94
C LYS A 170 21.53 13.32 -14.10
N ARG A 171 21.85 12.02 -13.78
CA ARG A 171 23.16 11.42 -14.00
C ARG A 171 23.11 9.88 -14.18
N PRO A 172 22.73 9.36 -15.34
CA PRO A 172 22.70 7.91 -15.57
C PRO A 172 24.08 7.24 -15.43
N GLY A 173 25.18 8.00 -15.70
CA GLY A 173 26.55 7.48 -15.61
C GLY A 173 27.07 7.23 -14.18
N MET A 174 26.43 7.74 -13.14
CA MET A 174 26.89 7.53 -11.75
C MET A 174 26.39 6.24 -11.10
N ILE A 175 25.35 5.61 -11.64
CA ILE A 175 24.81 4.34 -11.15
C ILE A 175 25.64 3.16 -11.68
N ILE A 176 26.56 3.43 -12.58
CA ILE A 176 27.42 2.43 -13.21
C ILE A 176 28.57 2.11 -12.28
N GLU A 177 28.45 1.00 -11.55
CA GLU A 177 29.50 0.46 -10.69
C GLU A 177 30.43 -0.46 -11.50
N PRO A 178 31.76 -0.26 -11.41
CA PRO A 178 32.73 -1.15 -12.07
C PRO A 178 32.60 -2.58 -11.52
N GLY A 179 32.74 -3.56 -12.41
CA GLY A 179 32.76 -4.98 -12.06
C GLY A 179 31.41 -5.66 -12.01
N HIS A 180 30.31 -4.95 -12.20
CA HIS A 180 28.95 -5.53 -12.23
C HIS A 180 28.32 -5.45 -13.63
N PHE A 181 27.48 -6.43 -13.96
CA PHE A 181 26.68 -6.38 -15.17
C PHE A 181 25.53 -5.38 -14.99
N ILE A 182 25.43 -4.47 -15.96
CA ILE A 182 24.38 -3.46 -16.04
C ILE A 182 23.39 -3.94 -17.08
N ASP A 183 22.27 -4.47 -16.62
CA ASP A 183 21.20 -5.03 -17.45
C ASP A 183 20.05 -4.05 -17.69
N ASP A 184 20.15 -2.83 -17.12
CA ASP A 184 19.12 -1.79 -17.16
C ASP A 184 19.06 -1.03 -18.50
N LEU A 185 20.00 -1.30 -19.41
CA LEU A 185 20.01 -0.71 -20.75
C LEU A 185 19.11 -1.51 -21.69
N PRO A 186 18.11 -0.87 -22.36
CA PRO A 186 17.21 -1.56 -23.28
C PRO A 186 17.95 -2.25 -24.41
N GLY A 187 17.80 -3.56 -24.51
CA GLY A 187 18.41 -4.37 -25.56
C GLY A 187 19.91 -4.63 -25.42
N TYR A 188 20.54 -4.14 -24.34
CA TYR A 188 21.99 -4.31 -24.11
C TYR A 188 22.25 -4.72 -22.67
N SER A 189 23.34 -5.49 -22.49
CA SER A 189 23.97 -5.76 -21.20
C SER A 189 25.40 -5.21 -21.26
N MET A 190 25.81 -4.42 -20.28
CA MET A 190 27.11 -3.77 -20.26
C MET A 190 27.86 -4.11 -18.97
N ILE A 191 29.17 -4.32 -19.10
CA ILE A 191 30.11 -4.40 -17.98
C ILE A 191 31.26 -3.46 -18.19
N ILE A 192 31.68 -2.75 -17.16
CA ILE A 192 32.87 -1.89 -17.17
C ILE A 192 33.84 -2.36 -16.10
N ARG A 193 35.17 -2.27 -16.39
CA ARG A 193 36.17 -2.64 -15.39
C ARG A 193 36.61 -1.49 -14.51
N GLY A 194 36.65 -0.27 -15.04
CA GLY A 194 37.07 0.91 -14.31
C GLY A 194 36.24 2.12 -14.64
N LYS A 195 36.21 3.09 -13.71
CA LYS A 195 35.55 4.38 -13.89
C LYS A 195 36.43 5.48 -13.31
N LYS A 196 36.79 6.47 -14.13
CA LYS A 196 37.47 7.69 -13.72
C LYS A 196 36.64 8.92 -14.06
N GLY A 197 35.91 9.45 -13.05
CA GLY A 197 34.96 10.53 -13.26
C GLY A 197 33.79 10.09 -14.16
N GLU A 198 33.64 10.67 -15.34
CA GLU A 198 32.59 10.34 -16.32
C GLU A 198 33.09 9.38 -17.44
N ILE A 199 34.34 8.98 -17.39
CA ILE A 199 34.97 8.10 -18.40
C ILE A 199 35.02 6.67 -17.84
N PHE A 200 34.52 5.73 -18.64
CA PHE A 200 34.56 4.29 -18.36
C PHE A 200 35.82 3.69 -19.00
N GLU A 201 36.44 2.74 -18.33
CA GLU A 201 37.57 1.98 -18.82
C GLU A 201 37.19 0.51 -19.04
N ASP A 202 37.65 -0.11 -20.13
CA ASP A 202 37.37 -1.47 -20.60
C ASP A 202 35.86 -1.78 -20.58
N VAL A 203 35.16 -1.13 -21.51
CA VAL A 203 33.68 -1.27 -21.64
C VAL A 203 33.39 -2.46 -22.55
N ARG A 204 32.57 -3.38 -22.07
CA ARG A 204 32.06 -4.50 -22.87
C ARG A 204 30.53 -4.47 -22.86
N ILE A 205 29.96 -4.54 -24.05
CA ILE A 205 28.52 -4.47 -24.28
C ILE A 205 28.09 -5.70 -25.06
N PHE A 206 27.05 -6.32 -24.62
CA PHE A 206 26.41 -7.49 -25.24
C PHE A 206 25.02 -7.10 -25.71
N SER A 207 24.71 -7.29 -26.98
CA SER A 207 23.37 -7.03 -27.52
C SER A 207 22.43 -8.20 -27.16
N LYS A 208 21.27 -7.88 -26.63
CA LYS A 208 20.15 -8.81 -26.37
C LYS A 208 19.09 -8.77 -27.48
N ALA A 209 19.23 -7.86 -28.44
CA ALA A 209 18.18 -7.50 -29.38
C ALA A 209 17.91 -8.55 -30.47
N ASN A 210 18.90 -9.38 -30.80
CA ASN A 210 18.76 -10.34 -31.91
C ASN A 210 18.98 -11.78 -31.41
N LYS A 211 17.99 -12.65 -31.60
CA LYS A 211 18.10 -14.08 -31.25
C LYS A 211 18.88 -14.88 -32.32
N GLU A 212 19.15 -14.27 -33.46
CA GLU A 212 19.77 -14.91 -34.59
C GLU A 212 21.26 -14.58 -34.69
N SER A 213 21.70 -13.45 -34.11
CA SER A 213 23.12 -13.03 -34.07
C SER A 213 23.52 -12.54 -32.69
N GLN A 214 24.70 -12.93 -32.22
CA GLN A 214 25.29 -12.43 -30.99
C GLN A 214 26.30 -11.31 -31.33
N THR A 215 25.99 -10.10 -30.87
CA THR A 215 26.88 -8.95 -31.05
C THR A 215 27.50 -8.58 -29.71
N SER A 216 28.84 -8.51 -29.68
CA SER A 216 29.58 -7.98 -28.54
C SER A 216 30.47 -6.82 -28.99
N ILE A 217 30.49 -5.75 -28.22
CA ILE A 217 31.28 -4.54 -28.49
C ILE A 217 32.25 -4.39 -27.31
N GLN A 218 33.53 -4.27 -27.63
CA GLN A 218 34.56 -4.00 -26.64
C GLN A 218 35.26 -2.68 -26.99
N SER A 219 35.43 -1.78 -26.01
CA SER A 219 36.15 -0.51 -26.20
C SER A 219 37.09 -0.23 -25.03
N LYS A 220 38.16 0.47 -25.29
CA LYS A 220 39.13 0.87 -24.25
C LYS A 220 38.54 1.89 -23.31
N THR A 221 37.85 2.88 -23.88
CA THR A 221 37.19 3.92 -23.08
C THR A 221 35.81 4.21 -23.63
N GLY A 222 34.95 4.71 -22.76
CA GLY A 222 33.59 5.13 -23.11
C GLY A 222 33.11 6.24 -22.22
N SER A 223 32.10 6.98 -22.65
CA SER A 223 31.39 7.97 -21.85
C SER A 223 29.90 7.88 -22.12
N LEU A 224 29.10 8.13 -21.12
CA LEU A 224 27.65 8.14 -21.23
C LEU A 224 27.15 9.57 -21.02
N SER A 225 26.39 10.05 -21.96
CA SER A 225 25.72 11.34 -21.89
C SER A 225 24.21 11.13 -22.07
N ALA A 226 23.40 11.80 -21.25
CA ALA A 226 21.95 11.78 -21.38
C ALA A 226 21.49 13.13 -21.92
N THR A 227 20.72 13.09 -22.99
CA THR A 227 19.97 14.22 -23.53
C THR A 227 18.48 14.01 -23.21
N ASP A 228 17.65 15.04 -23.40
CA ASP A 228 16.21 14.97 -23.11
C ASP A 228 15.49 13.82 -23.84
N ASP A 229 15.97 13.40 -25.01
CA ASP A 229 15.32 12.42 -25.88
C ASP A 229 16.14 11.14 -26.11
N ALA A 230 17.40 11.08 -25.67
CA ALA A 230 18.28 9.93 -25.91
C ALA A 230 19.38 9.78 -24.86
N ILE A 231 19.78 8.55 -24.62
CA ILE A 231 21.04 8.23 -23.95
C ILE A 231 22.07 7.93 -25.03
N ILE A 232 23.15 8.68 -25.00
CA ILE A 232 24.23 8.57 -25.95
C ILE A 232 25.42 7.93 -25.25
N LEU A 233 25.79 6.73 -25.68
CA LEU A 233 26.97 6.03 -25.23
C LEU A 233 28.07 6.22 -26.31
N ASN A 234 29.08 7.02 -25.99
CA ASN A 234 30.23 7.20 -26.83
C ASN A 234 31.33 6.20 -26.45
N LEU A 235 31.78 5.39 -27.40
CA LEU A 235 32.82 4.38 -27.21
C LEU A 235 34.01 4.78 -28.07
N TYR A 236 35.23 4.65 -27.53
CA TYR A 236 36.47 5.01 -28.21
C TYR A 236 37.44 3.83 -28.23
N ASP A 237 38.13 3.68 -29.37
CA ASP A 237 39.15 2.66 -29.63
C ASP A 237 38.70 1.24 -29.28
N GLY A 238 37.87 0.68 -30.14
CA GLY A 238 37.25 -0.62 -29.86
C GLY A 238 37.03 -1.50 -31.08
N GLU A 239 36.37 -2.62 -30.80
CA GLU A 239 36.05 -3.65 -31.79
C GLU A 239 34.61 -4.15 -31.55
N ILE A 240 33.92 -4.41 -32.67
CA ILE A 240 32.58 -5.06 -32.67
C ILE A 240 32.82 -6.47 -33.21
N HIS A 241 32.32 -7.44 -32.44
CA HIS A 241 32.31 -8.85 -32.82
C HIS A 241 30.85 -9.27 -33.04
N GLU A 242 30.58 -9.77 -34.23
CA GLU A 242 29.23 -10.24 -34.62
C GLU A 242 29.34 -11.70 -35.07
N LEU A 243 28.57 -12.58 -34.42
CA LEU A 243 28.53 -14.02 -34.71
C LEU A 243 27.07 -14.41 -35.05
N ASP A 244 26.93 -15.04 -36.24
CA ASP A 244 25.62 -15.61 -36.60
C ASP A 244 25.39 -16.93 -35.85
N LEU A 245 24.29 -17.02 -35.12
CA LEU A 245 23.93 -18.17 -34.33
C LEU A 245 23.17 -19.27 -35.11
N LYS A 246 22.70 -18.96 -36.33
CA LYS A 246 21.93 -19.95 -37.14
C LYS A 246 22.84 -20.98 -37.84
N GLY A 247 24.11 -20.61 -38.15
CA GLY A 247 25.02 -21.52 -38.83
C GLY A 247 26.44 -21.53 -38.29
N TYR A 248 26.77 -20.58 -37.40
CA TYR A 248 28.14 -20.34 -36.89
C TYR A 248 29.18 -20.12 -37.99
N GLU A 249 28.74 -19.86 -39.24
CA GLU A 249 29.62 -19.76 -40.41
C GLU A 249 30.14 -18.34 -40.65
N HIS A 250 29.45 -17.33 -40.13
CA HIS A 250 29.81 -15.94 -40.35
C HIS A 250 30.21 -15.24 -39.06
N TYR A 251 31.53 -14.98 -38.94
CA TYR A 251 32.07 -14.13 -37.88
C TYR A 251 32.65 -12.86 -38.52
N ARG A 252 32.19 -11.70 -38.04
CA ARG A 252 32.62 -10.39 -38.49
C ARG A 252 33.24 -9.61 -37.36
N ARG A 253 34.45 -9.05 -37.61
CA ARG A 253 35.17 -8.16 -36.69
C ARG A 253 35.33 -6.80 -37.31
N ILE A 254 34.82 -5.75 -36.65
CA ILE A 254 34.90 -4.36 -37.14
C ILE A 254 35.66 -3.57 -36.08
N LYS A 255 36.78 -2.94 -36.50
CA LYS A 255 37.55 -2.02 -35.65
C LYS A 255 37.02 -0.60 -35.84
N PHE A 256 36.87 0.14 -34.74
CA PHE A 256 36.42 1.53 -34.75
C PHE A 256 37.28 2.42 -33.86
N LYS A 257 37.50 3.67 -34.27
CA LYS A 257 38.09 4.72 -33.44
C LYS A 257 37.05 5.37 -32.55
N LYS A 258 35.84 5.57 -33.06
CA LYS A 258 34.69 6.10 -32.32
C LYS A 258 33.44 5.35 -32.78
N HIS A 259 32.64 4.89 -31.82
CA HIS A 259 31.34 4.31 -32.06
C HIS A 259 30.32 4.94 -31.11
N VAL A 260 29.16 5.31 -31.62
CA VAL A 260 28.10 5.96 -30.84
C VAL A 260 26.89 5.07 -30.86
N ILE A 261 26.48 4.66 -29.69
CA ILE A 261 25.23 3.93 -29.52
C ILE A 261 24.21 4.93 -28.94
N THR A 262 23.19 5.22 -29.71
CA THR A 262 22.07 6.06 -29.27
C THR A 262 20.93 5.15 -28.85
N LEU A 263 20.58 5.18 -27.58
CA LEU A 263 19.43 4.46 -27.03
C LEU A 263 18.27 5.44 -26.94
N PRO A 264 17.13 5.17 -27.57
CA PRO A 264 15.97 6.04 -27.42
C PRO A 264 15.61 6.13 -25.95
N ALA A 265 15.48 7.35 -25.45
CA ALA A 265 15.11 7.61 -24.06
C ALA A 265 13.69 7.10 -23.73
N ASP A 266 12.89 6.82 -24.74
CA ASP A 266 11.52 6.30 -24.62
C ASP A 266 11.43 5.01 -23.79
N ASP A 267 12.41 4.12 -23.84
CA ASP A 267 12.44 2.87 -23.07
C ASP A 267 13.03 3.02 -21.66
N LEU A 268 13.86 4.05 -21.43
CA LEU A 268 14.41 4.41 -20.11
C LEU A 268 13.63 5.55 -19.46
N LEU A 269 13.01 6.39 -20.26
CA LEU A 269 12.11 7.47 -19.87
C LEU A 269 10.65 6.99 -19.83
N LEU A 270 10.39 5.79 -19.36
CA LEU A 270 9.04 5.25 -19.08
C LEU A 270 8.13 6.25 -18.31
N SER A 271 8.70 7.36 -17.88
CA SER A 271 7.99 8.41 -17.17
C SER A 271 7.44 9.54 -18.03
N ARG A 272 7.97 9.84 -19.22
CA ARG A 272 7.53 11.03 -19.99
C ARG A 272 6.24 10.78 -20.79
N ARG A 273 6.04 9.59 -21.35
CA ARG A 273 4.74 9.17 -21.94
C ARG A 273 3.72 8.78 -20.88
N ASP A 274 4.17 8.25 -19.74
CA ASP A 274 3.34 7.89 -18.58
C ASP A 274 3.28 8.97 -17.49
N SER A 275 3.91 10.14 -17.66
CA SER A 275 3.87 11.24 -16.69
C SER A 275 2.46 11.76 -16.43
N SER A 276 1.53 11.51 -17.34
CA SER A 276 0.10 11.75 -17.14
C SER A 276 -0.61 10.61 -16.41
N SER A 277 -0.03 9.40 -16.33
CA SER A 277 -0.68 8.26 -15.70
C SER A 277 -0.30 8.17 -14.23
N ARG A 278 -1.30 8.31 -13.36
CA ARG A 278 -1.15 8.14 -11.91
C ARG A 278 -1.29 6.67 -11.53
N THR A 279 -0.46 6.21 -10.62
CA THR A 279 -0.61 4.87 -9.99
C THR A 279 -1.79 4.88 -9.01
N ALA A 280 -2.29 3.70 -8.61
CA ALA A 280 -3.43 3.60 -7.70
C ALA A 280 -3.27 4.39 -6.39
N ARG A 281 -2.04 4.51 -5.86
CA ARG A 281 -1.73 5.28 -4.64
C ARG A 281 -1.71 6.79 -4.84
N GLU A 282 -1.60 7.24 -6.07
CA GLU A 282 -1.49 8.65 -6.48
C GLU A 282 -2.83 9.21 -6.99
N MET A 283 -3.88 8.41 -6.93
CA MET A 283 -5.21 8.78 -7.39
C MET A 283 -6.11 9.14 -6.21
N THR A 284 -6.99 10.11 -6.42
CA THR A 284 -8.14 10.38 -5.53
C THR A 284 -9.21 9.30 -5.71
N VAL A 285 -10.14 9.19 -4.76
CA VAL A 285 -11.21 8.16 -4.83
C VAL A 285 -12.01 8.25 -6.14
N PRO A 286 -12.47 9.43 -6.62
CA PRO A 286 -13.17 9.54 -7.90
C PRO A 286 -12.36 9.03 -9.08
N MET A 287 -11.06 9.34 -9.13
CA MET A 287 -10.15 8.85 -10.19
C MET A 287 -10.01 7.33 -10.17
N ILE A 288 -9.91 6.72 -8.97
CA ILE A 288 -9.82 5.27 -8.83
C ILE A 288 -11.12 4.61 -9.30
N VAL A 289 -12.29 5.13 -8.92
CA VAL A 289 -13.60 4.61 -9.35
C VAL A 289 -13.74 4.68 -10.87
N ALA A 290 -13.31 5.79 -11.48
CA ALA A 290 -13.32 5.92 -12.94
C ALA A 290 -12.42 4.85 -13.61
N LYS A 291 -11.23 4.60 -13.03
CA LYS A 291 -10.31 3.57 -13.54
C LYS A 291 -10.86 2.15 -13.38
N GLN A 292 -11.53 1.86 -12.26
CA GLN A 292 -12.22 0.57 -12.06
C GLN A 292 -13.31 0.33 -13.09
N LYS A 293 -14.10 1.37 -13.46
CA LYS A 293 -15.11 1.27 -14.54
C LYS A 293 -14.46 0.90 -15.88
N VAL A 294 -13.31 1.49 -16.21
CA VAL A 294 -12.56 1.14 -17.44
C VAL A 294 -12.16 -0.34 -17.44
N TYR A 295 -11.64 -0.87 -16.31
CA TYR A 295 -11.29 -2.29 -16.23
C TYR A 295 -12.53 -3.20 -16.34
N ALA A 296 -13.65 -2.83 -15.70
CA ALA A 296 -14.90 -3.56 -15.84
C ALA A 296 -15.39 -3.61 -17.31
N GLN A 297 -15.29 -2.48 -18.03
CA GLN A 297 -15.61 -2.45 -19.46
C GLN A 297 -14.68 -3.34 -20.28
N ARG A 298 -13.37 -3.36 -19.98
CA ARG A 298 -12.41 -4.24 -20.66
C ARG A 298 -12.73 -5.72 -20.43
N ILE A 299 -13.07 -6.09 -19.20
CA ILE A 299 -13.49 -7.47 -18.86
C ILE A 299 -14.72 -7.85 -19.70
N ASN A 300 -15.75 -6.99 -19.72
CA ASN A 300 -16.97 -7.24 -20.49
C ASN A 300 -16.70 -7.40 -22.02
N LEU A 301 -15.75 -6.61 -22.56
CA LEU A 301 -15.34 -6.74 -23.97
C LEU A 301 -14.67 -8.10 -24.25
N VAL A 302 -13.85 -8.60 -23.31
CA VAL A 302 -13.21 -9.91 -23.45
C VAL A 302 -14.23 -11.04 -23.33
N GLU A 303 -15.17 -10.93 -22.39
CA GLU A 303 -16.29 -11.87 -22.23
C GLU A 303 -17.14 -11.97 -23.50
N LYS A 304 -17.49 -10.82 -24.11
CA LYS A 304 -18.20 -10.77 -25.37
C LYS A 304 -17.43 -11.41 -26.54
N ARG A 305 -16.09 -11.20 -26.58
CA ARG A 305 -15.22 -11.85 -27.57
C ARG A 305 -15.21 -13.37 -27.40
N LEU A 306 -15.09 -13.84 -26.19
CA LEU A 306 -15.16 -15.27 -25.89
C LEU A 306 -16.50 -15.88 -26.29
N ALA A 307 -17.63 -15.26 -25.91
CA ALA A 307 -18.96 -15.73 -26.28
C ALA A 307 -19.11 -15.80 -27.80
N LYS A 308 -18.60 -14.79 -28.53
CA LYS A 308 -18.64 -14.81 -30.03
C LYS A 308 -17.76 -15.95 -30.59
N SER A 309 -16.61 -16.24 -29.99
CA SER A 309 -15.74 -17.33 -30.44
C SER A 309 -16.38 -18.71 -30.17
N PHE A 310 -17.04 -18.89 -29.02
CA PHE A 310 -17.82 -20.10 -28.73
C PHE A 310 -18.96 -20.30 -29.72
N LYS A 311 -19.78 -19.25 -29.98
CA LYS A 311 -20.85 -19.29 -30.93
C LYS A 311 -20.37 -19.69 -32.34
N ARG A 312 -19.23 -19.16 -32.77
CA ARG A 312 -18.65 -19.44 -34.09
C ARG A 312 -18.10 -20.86 -34.24
N THR A 313 -17.61 -21.46 -33.14
CA THR A 313 -16.87 -22.73 -33.21
C THR A 313 -17.71 -23.91 -32.78
N ILE A 314 -18.54 -23.76 -31.76
CA ILE A 314 -19.37 -24.83 -31.17
C ILE A 314 -20.85 -24.62 -31.45
N GLY A 315 -21.27 -23.40 -31.81
CA GLY A 315 -22.70 -23.06 -32.02
C GLY A 315 -23.38 -22.54 -30.73
N ASP A 316 -22.70 -22.64 -29.60
CA ASP A 316 -23.22 -22.19 -28.30
C ASP A 316 -22.82 -20.73 -28.01
N SER A 317 -23.80 -19.89 -27.65
CA SER A 317 -23.59 -18.48 -27.34
C SER A 317 -23.44 -18.20 -25.85
N ILE A 318 -23.31 -19.25 -25.03
CA ILE A 318 -23.19 -19.13 -23.56
C ILE A 318 -21.77 -18.74 -23.20
N PHE A 319 -21.63 -17.71 -22.35
CA PHE A 319 -20.35 -17.37 -21.74
C PHE A 319 -20.17 -18.18 -20.44
N TYR A 320 -19.16 -19.03 -20.42
CA TYR A 320 -18.80 -19.80 -19.24
C TYR A 320 -17.90 -18.97 -18.33
N LYS A 321 -18.41 -18.53 -17.17
CA LYS A 321 -17.63 -17.75 -16.20
C LYS A 321 -16.43 -18.51 -15.60
N ASN A 322 -16.49 -19.83 -15.61
CA ASN A 322 -15.43 -20.67 -15.05
C ASN A 322 -14.55 -21.24 -16.18
N PRO A 323 -13.25 -20.97 -16.19
CA PRO A 323 -12.33 -21.48 -17.20
C PRO A 323 -12.32 -23.02 -17.29
N LYS A 324 -12.48 -23.71 -16.13
CA LYS A 324 -12.53 -25.18 -16.12
C LYS A 324 -13.75 -25.73 -16.86
N LEU A 325 -14.92 -25.08 -16.66
CA LEU A 325 -16.15 -25.46 -17.40
C LEU A 325 -16.03 -25.13 -18.89
N ALA A 326 -15.47 -23.99 -19.25
CA ALA A 326 -15.24 -23.66 -20.66
C ALA A 326 -14.33 -24.68 -21.35
N LEU A 327 -13.27 -25.11 -20.69
CA LEU A 327 -12.34 -26.11 -21.21
C LEU A 327 -12.98 -27.52 -21.28
N SER A 328 -13.78 -27.92 -20.27
CA SER A 328 -14.45 -29.24 -20.29
C SER A 328 -15.46 -29.35 -21.45
N VAL A 329 -16.19 -28.26 -21.76
CA VAL A 329 -17.08 -28.22 -22.90
C VAL A 329 -16.32 -28.42 -24.22
N ILE A 330 -15.16 -27.75 -24.37
CA ILE A 330 -14.33 -27.91 -25.56
C ILE A 330 -13.80 -29.34 -25.66
N GLN A 331 -13.39 -29.97 -24.56
CA GLN A 331 -12.91 -31.35 -24.51
C GLN A 331 -14.03 -32.35 -24.86
N GLN A 332 -15.25 -32.13 -24.36
CA GLN A 332 -16.42 -32.96 -24.72
C GLN A 332 -16.72 -32.87 -26.21
N GLU A 333 -16.63 -31.65 -26.77
CA GLU A 333 -16.89 -31.47 -28.21
C GLU A 333 -15.75 -32.06 -29.07
N GLN A 334 -14.51 -32.04 -28.60
CA GLN A 334 -13.39 -32.74 -29.24
C GLN A 334 -13.63 -34.27 -29.28
N ALA A 335 -14.09 -34.84 -28.17
CA ALA A 335 -14.40 -36.27 -28.07
C ALA A 335 -15.61 -36.67 -28.94
N ARG A 336 -16.61 -35.76 -29.05
CA ARG A 336 -17.75 -35.96 -29.99
C ARG A 336 -17.29 -36.02 -31.44
N VAL A 337 -16.45 -35.07 -31.85
CA VAL A 337 -15.92 -34.99 -33.22
C VAL A 337 -15.07 -36.23 -33.57
N GLU A 338 -14.41 -36.85 -32.61
CA GLU A 338 -13.64 -38.09 -32.81
C GLU A 338 -14.56 -39.31 -33.01
N LYS A 339 -15.72 -39.36 -32.37
CA LYS A 339 -16.66 -40.48 -32.41
C LYS A 339 -17.67 -40.35 -33.56
N ASP A 340 -17.74 -39.23 -34.25
CA ASP A 340 -18.71 -38.96 -35.30
C ASP A 340 -18.29 -39.65 -36.61
N SER A 341 -18.89 -40.82 -36.87
CA SER A 341 -18.62 -41.64 -38.05
C SER A 341 -19.17 -41.03 -39.36
N LEU A 342 -19.97 -39.99 -39.30
CA LEU A 342 -20.52 -39.31 -40.45
C LEU A 342 -19.57 -38.26 -41.07
N LEU A 343 -18.51 -37.88 -40.36
CA LEU A 343 -17.55 -36.88 -40.80
C LEU A 343 -16.42 -37.49 -41.61
N ASN A 344 -16.09 -36.89 -42.75
CA ASN A 344 -14.92 -37.25 -43.54
C ASN A 344 -13.62 -36.95 -42.77
N PRO A 345 -12.54 -37.77 -42.84
CA PRO A 345 -11.27 -37.54 -42.11
C PRO A 345 -10.65 -36.14 -42.28
N ALA A 346 -10.89 -35.48 -43.41
CA ALA A 346 -10.47 -34.11 -43.65
C ALA A 346 -11.28 -33.12 -42.81
N GLN A 347 -12.58 -33.30 -42.68
CA GLN A 347 -13.48 -32.46 -41.89
C GLN A 347 -13.19 -32.63 -40.38
N VAL A 348 -12.92 -33.82 -39.90
CA VAL A 348 -12.50 -34.10 -38.54
C VAL A 348 -11.22 -33.34 -38.18
N ARG A 349 -10.20 -33.38 -39.06
CA ARG A 349 -8.95 -32.64 -38.87
C ARG A 349 -9.18 -31.12 -38.76
N VAL A 350 -9.99 -30.56 -39.61
CA VAL A 350 -10.32 -29.11 -39.62
C VAL A 350 -11.08 -28.72 -38.34
N LYS A 351 -12.11 -29.49 -37.95
CA LYS A 351 -12.87 -29.25 -36.72
C LYS A 351 -11.97 -29.34 -35.48
N LYS A 352 -11.13 -30.40 -35.40
CA LYS A 352 -10.20 -30.59 -34.29
C LYS A 352 -9.18 -29.45 -34.19
N ARG A 353 -8.67 -28.95 -35.33
CA ARG A 353 -7.79 -27.77 -35.34
C ARG A 353 -8.49 -26.52 -34.83
N ARG A 354 -9.74 -26.27 -35.24
CA ARG A 354 -10.56 -25.13 -34.77
C ARG A 354 -10.81 -25.22 -33.25
N LEU A 355 -11.14 -26.37 -32.72
CA LEU A 355 -11.36 -26.59 -31.29
C LEU A 355 -10.07 -26.38 -30.47
N ARG A 356 -8.93 -26.85 -30.95
CA ARG A 356 -7.61 -26.57 -30.32
C ARG A 356 -7.29 -25.08 -30.30
N THR A 357 -7.56 -24.38 -31.41
CA THR A 357 -7.38 -22.92 -31.47
C THR A 357 -8.29 -22.20 -30.47
N LEU A 358 -9.55 -22.64 -30.34
CA LEU A 358 -10.49 -22.11 -29.33
C LEU A 358 -9.99 -22.39 -27.91
N GLU A 359 -9.47 -23.58 -27.64
CA GLU A 359 -8.89 -23.93 -26.33
C GLU A 359 -7.75 -22.99 -25.93
N HIS A 360 -6.82 -22.74 -26.84
CA HIS A 360 -5.73 -21.78 -26.63
C HIS A 360 -6.24 -20.35 -26.44
N GLN A 361 -7.21 -19.94 -27.26
CA GLN A 361 -7.84 -18.63 -27.12
C GLN A 361 -8.53 -18.47 -25.78
N VAL A 362 -9.28 -19.47 -25.33
CA VAL A 362 -9.94 -19.49 -24.03
C VAL A 362 -8.92 -19.33 -22.89
N LYS A 363 -7.84 -20.13 -22.90
CA LYS A 363 -6.76 -20.00 -21.88
C LYS A 363 -6.18 -18.58 -21.84
N ASN A 364 -5.86 -18.01 -23.00
CA ASN A 364 -5.29 -16.67 -23.09
C ASN A 364 -6.26 -15.57 -22.66
N GLU A 365 -7.53 -15.62 -23.08
CA GLU A 365 -8.51 -14.61 -22.72
C GLU A 365 -8.89 -14.69 -21.22
N PHE A 366 -8.94 -15.88 -20.62
CA PHE A 366 -9.13 -16.01 -19.17
C PHE A 366 -7.92 -15.49 -18.38
N ASN A 367 -6.70 -15.70 -18.85
CA ASN A 367 -5.52 -15.09 -18.25
C ASN A 367 -5.58 -13.56 -18.32
N LEU A 368 -6.07 -13.00 -19.42
CA LEU A 368 -6.29 -11.57 -19.58
C LEU A 368 -7.38 -11.04 -18.64
N ILE A 369 -8.52 -11.75 -18.51
CA ILE A 369 -9.58 -11.43 -17.54
C ILE A 369 -8.97 -11.42 -16.12
N ASN A 370 -8.24 -12.46 -15.72
CA ASN A 370 -7.61 -12.54 -14.40
C ASN A 370 -6.64 -11.38 -14.15
N SER A 371 -5.90 -10.96 -15.16
CA SER A 371 -5.01 -9.79 -15.08
C SER A 371 -5.80 -8.50 -14.83
N TYR A 372 -6.92 -8.30 -15.56
CA TYR A 372 -7.78 -7.14 -15.37
C TYR A 372 -8.49 -7.16 -14.00
N VAL A 373 -8.95 -8.31 -13.53
CA VAL A 373 -9.54 -8.48 -12.20
C VAL A 373 -8.52 -8.16 -11.11
N ARG A 374 -7.28 -8.66 -11.22
CA ARG A 374 -6.20 -8.32 -10.28
C ARG A 374 -5.91 -6.81 -10.26
N SER A 375 -5.91 -6.18 -11.44
CA SER A 375 -5.74 -4.72 -11.55
C SER A 375 -6.91 -3.99 -10.89
N GLN A 376 -8.15 -4.39 -11.15
CA GLN A 376 -9.36 -3.83 -10.53
C GLN A 376 -9.32 -3.97 -9.00
N ASN A 377 -8.94 -5.15 -8.48
CA ASN A 377 -8.79 -5.39 -7.06
C ASN A 377 -7.69 -4.52 -6.44
N LYS A 378 -6.56 -4.31 -7.12
CA LYS A 378 -5.50 -3.40 -6.68
C LYS A 378 -6.03 -1.97 -6.46
N TYR A 379 -6.87 -1.48 -7.37
CA TYR A 379 -7.54 -0.19 -7.20
C TYR A 379 -8.57 -0.21 -6.07
N GLY A 380 -9.36 -1.29 -5.94
CA GLY A 380 -10.30 -1.47 -4.83
C GLY A 380 -9.61 -1.48 -3.46
N VAL A 381 -8.46 -2.14 -3.34
CA VAL A 381 -7.63 -2.15 -2.13
C VAL A 381 -7.24 -0.72 -1.74
N GLU A 382 -6.81 0.12 -2.67
CA GLU A 382 -6.41 1.49 -2.33
C GLU A 382 -7.61 2.36 -1.91
N ILE A 383 -8.83 2.15 -2.44
CA ILE A 383 -10.05 2.82 -1.95
C ILE A 383 -10.29 2.43 -0.49
N HIS A 384 -10.41 1.13 -0.20
CA HIS A 384 -10.74 0.67 1.15
C HIS A 384 -9.66 1.05 2.17
N LYS A 385 -8.38 1.07 1.78
CA LYS A 385 -7.28 1.50 2.63
C LYS A 385 -7.42 2.96 3.08
N LYS A 386 -7.87 3.86 2.18
CA LYS A 386 -8.07 5.28 2.50
C LYS A 386 -9.11 5.54 3.59
N PHE A 387 -10.01 4.61 3.82
CA PHE A 387 -11.05 4.68 4.86
C PHE A 387 -10.77 3.75 6.05
N SER A 388 -10.25 2.56 5.80
CA SER A 388 -9.97 1.55 6.84
C SER A 388 -8.94 2.04 7.86
N LEU A 389 -7.84 2.67 7.42
CA LEU A 389 -6.81 3.22 8.30
C LEU A 389 -7.33 4.37 9.20
N PRO A 390 -8.04 5.39 8.67
CA PRO A 390 -8.64 6.40 9.53
C PRO A 390 -9.69 5.86 10.49
N PHE A 391 -10.47 4.87 10.08
CA PHE A 391 -11.45 4.22 10.95
C PHE A 391 -10.77 3.49 12.13
N ALA A 392 -9.59 2.92 11.90
CA ALA A 392 -8.79 2.32 12.96
C ALA A 392 -8.44 3.33 14.08
N CYS A 393 -8.32 4.64 13.80
CA CYS A 393 -8.11 5.64 14.85
C CYS A 393 -9.20 5.61 15.91
N ILE A 394 -10.46 5.47 15.50
CA ILE A 394 -11.60 5.40 16.41
C ILE A 394 -11.51 4.12 17.28
N LEU A 395 -11.16 2.99 16.66
CA LEU A 395 -11.02 1.72 17.35
C LEU A 395 -9.84 1.71 18.31
N PHE A 396 -8.73 2.33 17.91
CA PHE A 396 -7.55 2.46 18.76
C PHE A 396 -7.79 3.38 19.95
N VAL A 397 -8.61 4.42 19.81
CA VAL A 397 -9.05 5.21 20.98
C VAL A 397 -9.88 4.34 21.93
N LEU A 398 -10.83 3.56 21.42
CA LEU A 398 -11.66 2.70 22.24
C LEU A 398 -10.82 1.64 22.97
N LEU A 399 -9.89 1.02 22.26
CA LEU A 399 -8.95 0.05 22.80
C LEU A 399 -8.03 0.68 23.85
N GLY A 400 -7.37 1.78 23.49
CA GLY A 400 -6.39 2.46 24.33
C GLY A 400 -7.00 3.03 25.61
N THR A 401 -8.20 3.60 25.52
CA THR A 401 -8.94 4.09 26.69
C THR A 401 -9.25 2.96 27.65
N SER A 402 -9.80 1.85 27.13
CA SER A 402 -10.18 0.71 27.97
C SER A 402 -8.96 0.05 28.61
N LEU A 403 -7.89 -0.16 27.86
CA LEU A 403 -6.64 -0.73 28.37
C LEU A 403 -5.95 0.21 29.35
N GLY A 404 -5.91 1.52 29.08
CA GLY A 404 -5.32 2.52 29.98
C GLY A 404 -6.04 2.56 31.32
N ILE A 405 -7.35 2.51 31.34
CA ILE A 405 -8.14 2.46 32.60
C ILE A 405 -7.90 1.16 33.37
N LEU A 406 -7.75 0.02 32.67
CA LEU A 406 -7.51 -1.28 33.31
C LEU A 406 -6.07 -1.45 33.81
N ALA A 407 -5.10 -0.77 33.22
CA ALA A 407 -3.68 -0.90 33.53
C ALA A 407 -3.28 -0.09 34.79
N LYS A 408 -3.90 -0.40 35.94
CA LYS A 408 -3.71 0.33 37.23
C LYS A 408 -2.26 0.46 37.73
N LYS A 409 -1.28 -0.32 37.25
CA LYS A 409 0.09 -0.39 37.79
C LYS A 409 1.16 -0.72 36.73
N GLY A 410 0.99 -0.31 35.50
CA GLY A 410 1.93 -0.72 34.46
C GLY A 410 2.85 0.35 33.92
N GLY A 411 2.65 1.59 34.27
CA GLY A 411 3.44 2.72 33.81
C GLY A 411 3.49 2.89 32.27
N PHE A 412 4.19 3.89 31.84
CA PHE A 412 4.44 4.29 30.46
C PHE A 412 4.95 3.16 29.55
N VAL A 413 5.88 2.32 30.07
CA VAL A 413 6.55 1.26 29.30
C VAL A 413 5.58 0.15 28.90
N VAL A 414 4.69 -0.27 29.81
CA VAL A 414 3.69 -1.31 29.51
C VAL A 414 2.68 -0.80 28.48
N GLY A 415 2.28 0.46 28.57
CA GLY A 415 1.39 1.10 27.59
C GLY A 415 1.99 1.10 26.19
N ILE A 416 3.26 1.49 26.03
CA ILE A 416 3.94 1.50 24.73
C ILE A 416 4.09 0.08 24.17
N SER A 417 4.55 -0.87 24.99
CA SER A 417 4.75 -2.26 24.56
C SER A 417 3.46 -2.91 24.09
N LEU A 418 2.36 -2.67 24.81
CA LEU A 418 1.05 -3.18 24.47
C LEU A 418 0.50 -2.54 23.19
N SER A 419 0.69 -1.21 23.03
CA SER A 419 0.34 -0.47 21.82
C SER A 419 1.05 -1.04 20.60
N PHE A 420 2.35 -1.31 20.74
CA PHE A 420 3.14 -1.88 19.65
C PHE A 420 2.63 -3.26 19.25
N GLY A 421 2.30 -4.12 20.23
CA GLY A 421 1.74 -5.45 19.96
C GLY A 421 0.42 -5.41 19.19
N PHE A 422 -0.54 -4.57 19.62
CA PHE A 422 -1.83 -4.42 18.92
C PHE A 422 -1.67 -3.80 17.54
N PHE A 423 -0.78 -2.82 17.38
CA PHE A 423 -0.51 -2.23 16.09
C PHE A 423 0.13 -3.24 15.14
N LEU A 424 1.12 -4.00 15.60
CA LEU A 424 1.78 -5.03 14.79
C LEU A 424 0.79 -6.10 14.33
N MET A 425 -0.07 -6.55 15.23
CA MET A 425 -1.17 -7.48 14.90
C MET A 425 -2.08 -6.88 13.82
N TYR A 426 -2.56 -5.65 14.00
CA TYR A 426 -3.40 -4.95 13.04
C TYR A 426 -2.73 -4.86 11.66
N TYR A 427 -1.44 -4.48 11.64
CA TYR A 427 -0.68 -4.29 10.40
C TYR A 427 -0.44 -5.59 9.65
N LEU A 428 -0.16 -6.68 10.36
CA LEU A 428 -0.01 -8.03 9.77
C LEU A 428 -1.31 -8.48 9.09
N PHE A 429 -2.46 -8.33 9.76
CA PHE A 429 -3.76 -8.65 9.14
C PHE A 429 -4.07 -7.75 7.95
N MET A 430 -3.72 -6.47 8.00
CA MET A 430 -3.91 -5.53 6.90
C MET A 430 -3.05 -5.89 5.68
N ILE A 431 -1.77 -6.28 5.87
CA ILE A 431 -0.91 -6.72 4.77
C ILE A 431 -1.41 -8.03 4.18
N GLY A 432 -1.73 -9.01 5.02
CA GLY A 432 -2.26 -10.30 4.58
C GLY A 432 -3.57 -10.14 3.81
N GLY A 433 -4.51 -9.38 4.34
CA GLY A 433 -5.80 -9.09 3.71
C GLY A 433 -5.65 -8.38 2.36
N LYS A 434 -4.73 -7.41 2.27
CA LYS A 434 -4.38 -6.75 1.01
C LYS A 434 -3.85 -7.74 -0.03
N ASP A 435 -2.93 -8.61 0.35
CA ASP A 435 -2.30 -9.56 -0.58
C ASP A 435 -3.33 -10.60 -1.08
N MET A 436 -4.15 -11.13 -0.19
CA MET A 436 -5.27 -12.01 -0.53
C MET A 436 -6.28 -11.35 -1.48
N ALA A 437 -6.60 -10.07 -1.26
CA ALA A 437 -7.51 -9.31 -2.12
C ALA A 437 -6.92 -9.09 -3.52
N ILE A 438 -5.64 -8.75 -3.64
CA ILE A 438 -4.97 -8.57 -4.94
C ILE A 438 -4.93 -9.90 -5.71
N ARG A 439 -4.73 -11.03 -5.02
CA ARG A 439 -4.74 -12.38 -5.61
C ARG A 439 -6.16 -12.88 -5.94
N ASN A 440 -7.17 -12.09 -5.69
CA ASN A 440 -8.59 -12.45 -5.92
C ASN A 440 -9.10 -13.63 -5.07
N LEU A 441 -8.50 -13.84 -3.88
CA LEU A 441 -8.95 -14.85 -2.93
C LEU A 441 -10.11 -14.33 -2.07
N VAL A 442 -10.12 -13.05 -1.78
CA VAL A 442 -11.17 -12.33 -1.05
C VAL A 442 -11.48 -11.00 -1.72
N THR A 443 -12.65 -10.42 -1.47
CA THR A 443 -12.96 -9.08 -1.98
C THR A 443 -12.08 -8.03 -1.28
N PRO A 444 -11.73 -6.91 -1.95
CA PRO A 444 -10.95 -5.83 -1.34
C PRO A 444 -11.58 -5.27 -0.05
N ALA A 445 -12.90 -5.23 0.02
CA ALA A 445 -13.62 -4.82 1.21
C ALA A 445 -13.32 -5.75 2.39
N ILE A 446 -13.56 -7.06 2.24
CA ILE A 446 -13.30 -8.04 3.30
C ILE A 446 -11.82 -7.97 3.73
N GLY A 447 -10.88 -8.04 2.77
CA GLY A 447 -9.45 -8.06 3.08
C GLY A 447 -8.99 -6.86 3.93
N LEU A 448 -9.48 -5.66 3.66
CA LEU A 448 -9.04 -4.43 4.32
C LEU A 448 -9.83 -4.07 5.59
N TRP A 449 -11.06 -4.60 5.74
CA TRP A 449 -11.90 -4.32 6.92
C TRP A 449 -11.81 -5.41 8.00
N THR A 450 -11.34 -6.61 7.67
CA THR A 450 -11.13 -7.70 8.64
C THR A 450 -10.33 -7.26 9.88
N PRO A 451 -9.17 -6.57 9.77
CA PRO A 451 -8.43 -6.12 10.95
C PRO A 451 -9.24 -5.15 11.80
N ASN A 452 -10.08 -4.30 11.20
CA ASN A 452 -10.96 -3.39 11.93
C ASN A 452 -12.06 -4.15 12.67
N VAL A 453 -12.63 -5.20 12.09
CA VAL A 453 -13.65 -6.03 12.75
C VAL A 453 -13.04 -6.76 13.95
N ILE A 454 -11.83 -7.33 13.80
CA ILE A 454 -11.11 -7.98 14.91
C ILE A 454 -10.87 -6.98 16.05
N LEU A 455 -10.33 -5.79 15.71
CA LEU A 455 -10.10 -4.73 16.71
C LEU A 455 -11.39 -4.27 17.36
N LEU A 456 -12.48 -4.15 16.61
CA LEU A 456 -13.78 -3.75 17.14
C LEU A 456 -14.27 -4.75 18.20
N ILE A 457 -14.19 -6.04 17.92
CA ILE A 457 -14.59 -7.09 18.85
C ILE A 457 -13.74 -7.01 20.13
N ILE A 458 -12.43 -6.93 20.00
CA ILE A 458 -11.51 -6.83 21.14
C ILE A 458 -11.78 -5.56 21.96
N SER A 459 -11.91 -4.41 21.29
CA SER A 459 -12.11 -3.13 21.96
C SER A 459 -13.46 -3.05 22.65
N LEU A 460 -14.54 -3.57 22.05
CA LEU A 460 -15.86 -3.65 22.70
C LEU A 460 -15.85 -4.58 23.91
N TYR A 461 -15.18 -5.73 23.80
CA TYR A 461 -15.03 -6.65 24.93
C TYR A 461 -14.34 -5.96 26.10
N LEU A 462 -13.19 -5.30 25.87
CA LEU A 462 -12.46 -4.59 26.94
C LEU A 462 -13.26 -3.41 27.49
N THR A 463 -13.95 -2.67 26.63
CA THR A 463 -14.82 -1.56 27.05
C THR A 463 -15.94 -2.03 27.97
N PHE A 464 -16.57 -3.16 27.64
CA PHE A 464 -17.63 -3.74 28.47
C PHE A 464 -17.11 -4.10 29.86
N TYR A 465 -15.91 -4.68 29.97
CA TYR A 465 -15.27 -4.96 31.26
C TYR A 465 -14.91 -3.68 32.02
N THR A 466 -14.42 -2.66 31.33
CA THR A 466 -14.10 -1.36 31.94
C THR A 466 -15.32 -0.67 32.51
N ILE A 467 -16.49 -0.76 31.84
CA ILE A 467 -17.77 -0.17 32.31
C ILE A 467 -18.31 -0.93 33.52
N ARG A 468 -18.21 -2.27 33.50
CA ARG A 468 -18.75 -3.12 34.58
C ARG A 468 -17.81 -3.30 35.79
N GLU A 469 -16.62 -2.65 35.77
CA GLU A 469 -15.60 -2.70 36.85
C GLU A 469 -15.14 -4.12 37.20
N ARG A 470 -15.35 -5.08 36.33
CA ARG A 470 -14.86 -6.45 36.51
C ARG A 470 -13.42 -6.53 36.00
N THR A 471 -12.58 -7.27 36.73
CA THR A 471 -11.24 -7.61 36.19
C THR A 471 -11.42 -8.53 34.99
N PRO A 472 -10.79 -8.24 33.83
CA PRO A 472 -10.78 -9.19 32.72
C PRO A 472 -10.16 -10.51 33.21
N LEU A 473 -10.56 -11.63 32.60
CA LEU A 473 -10.05 -12.96 32.90
C LEU A 473 -8.55 -12.87 33.21
N ARG A 474 -8.16 -13.28 34.43
CA ARG A 474 -6.75 -13.51 34.74
C ARG A 474 -6.29 -14.64 33.82
N ILE A 475 -5.65 -14.28 32.71
CA ILE A 475 -4.86 -15.24 31.96
C ILE A 475 -3.67 -15.57 32.86
N ASN A 476 -3.76 -16.66 33.60
CA ASN A 476 -2.61 -17.23 34.29
C ASN A 476 -1.66 -17.68 33.19
N TRP A 477 -0.77 -16.79 32.80
CA TRP A 477 0.38 -17.20 32.02
C TRP A 477 1.11 -18.25 32.85
N PRO A 478 1.30 -19.50 32.36
CA PRO A 478 2.18 -20.41 33.03
C PRO A 478 3.52 -19.68 33.15
N GLU A 479 3.99 -19.48 34.38
CA GLU A 479 5.32 -18.91 34.61
C GLU A 479 6.29 -19.73 33.77
N LEU A 480 6.72 -19.21 32.63
CA LEU A 480 7.79 -19.75 31.83
C LEU A 480 9.07 -19.62 32.67
N ASN A 481 9.26 -20.61 33.51
CA ASN A 481 10.42 -20.69 34.40
C ASN A 481 11.66 -20.99 33.56
N ILE A 482 12.13 -19.92 32.88
CA ILE A 482 13.29 -19.93 31.97
C ILE A 482 14.51 -20.54 32.68
N ARG A 483 14.58 -20.45 34.02
CA ARG A 483 15.61 -21.12 34.82
C ARG A 483 15.54 -22.66 34.77
N LYS A 484 14.37 -23.27 34.58
CA LYS A 484 14.26 -24.73 34.42
C LYS A 484 14.67 -25.22 33.03
N LEU A 485 14.54 -24.40 32.00
CA LEU A 485 14.98 -24.75 30.64
C LEU A 485 16.51 -24.65 30.48
N LEU A 486 17.15 -23.72 31.20
CA LEU A 486 18.62 -23.58 31.17
C LEU A 486 19.36 -24.63 32.02
N LYS A 487 18.71 -25.25 33.02
CA LYS A 487 19.30 -26.36 33.84
C LYS A 487 19.20 -27.75 33.19
N ARG A 488 18.55 -27.91 32.07
CA ARG A 488 18.43 -29.19 31.34
C ARG A 488 19.47 -29.36 30.23
N LYS A 489 20.42 -28.47 30.12
CA LYS A 489 21.56 -28.51 29.18
C LYS A 489 22.92 -28.43 29.93
N LYS A 490 23.03 -29.09 31.08
CA LYS A 490 24.34 -29.49 31.67
C LYS A 490 24.34 -30.96 31.96
#